data_15905b7702092971701335b845942309
#
_entry.id   15905b7702092971701335b845942309
#
_cell.length_a   1.000
_cell.length_b   1.000
_cell.length_c   1.000
_cell.angle_alpha   90.00
_cell.angle_beta   90.00
_cell.angle_gamma   90.00
#
_symmetry.space_group_name_H-M   'P 1'
#
loop_
_entity.id
_entity.type
_entity.pdbx_description
1 polymer ?
#
loop_
_entity_poly.entity_id
_entity_poly.type
_entity_poly.pdbx_seq_one_letter_code
_entity_poly.pdbx_strand_id
1 'polypeptide(L)'
;MSITILKPGIMSSLQDLGRWGFQQFGVPIGGAMDKVSAALANIICGNDENEAVIEMTLHGTSIMFNEAAFCTIVGGGCNAYIDDVELPFNRLLWIPAFSIIKTTASIQGCRSYLAVSGGFNVKKVLGSASTYAPSGIGGTNGRNLITGDMLAFKREQVLQTEPNLHMLPNGVGISHWHTADLISPTADIATVHAIKGPEFDLFNRLSQENIFNSEFTISSQSNRMGYRLGGKKFTLEHKTEMVSTAVTAGIVQVTHEGDPIILMADAQTTGGYPRITRVCSADISLLAQSRPGVKIRFKEISEEESASRCIDLSRRMKKLKNGIGMPS
;
A
#
# COMPACT_ATOMS: atom_id res chain seq x y z
N MET A 1 -13.82 22.15 -4.60
CA MET A 1 -13.20 21.73 -3.33
C MET A 1 -11.82 21.19 -3.58
N SER A 2 -10.86 21.43 -2.67
CA SER A 2 -9.47 21.03 -2.84
C SER A 2 -8.73 20.94 -1.50
N ILE A 3 -7.56 20.31 -1.55
CA ILE A 3 -6.56 20.36 -0.47
C ILE A 3 -5.25 20.92 -1.00
N THR A 4 -4.44 21.46 -0.12
CA THR A 4 -3.09 21.96 -0.41
C THR A 4 -2.06 21.18 0.40
N ILE A 5 -1.02 20.68 -0.25
CA ILE A 5 0.11 20.03 0.40
C ILE A 5 1.04 21.11 0.97
N LEU A 6 1.03 21.25 2.29
CA LEU A 6 1.94 22.19 2.98
C LEU A 6 3.33 21.58 3.18
N LYS A 7 3.38 20.26 3.46
CA LYS A 7 4.61 19.45 3.53
C LYS A 7 4.32 18.06 2.98
N PRO A 8 5.12 17.51 2.07
CA PRO A 8 4.90 16.16 1.53
C PRO A 8 5.35 15.05 2.48
N GLY A 9 6.00 15.35 3.60
CA GLY A 9 6.62 14.38 4.47
C GLY A 9 7.83 13.70 3.82
N ILE A 10 8.14 12.49 4.26
CA ILE A 10 9.24 11.70 3.71
C ILE A 10 8.96 11.35 2.25
N MET A 11 7.76 10.87 1.94
CA MET A 11 7.29 10.63 0.57
C MET A 11 5.76 10.52 0.57
N SER A 12 5.12 11.32 -0.27
CA SER A 12 3.69 11.22 -0.54
C SER A 12 3.44 11.21 -2.05
N SER A 13 2.48 10.40 -2.50
CA SER A 13 2.12 10.30 -3.92
C SER A 13 0.65 9.94 -4.10
N LEU A 14 0.08 10.27 -5.26
CA LEU A 14 -1.25 9.80 -5.63
C LEU A 14 -1.16 8.37 -6.16
N GLN A 15 -1.97 7.48 -5.61
CA GLN A 15 -2.01 6.07 -5.97
C GLN A 15 -3.47 5.59 -6.07
N ASP A 16 -3.73 4.70 -7.03
CA ASP A 16 -4.94 3.87 -7.13
C ASP A 16 -4.57 2.38 -7.02
N LEU A 17 -5.39 1.47 -7.51
CA LEU A 17 -5.08 0.03 -7.47
C LEU A 17 -4.14 -0.45 -8.59
N GLY A 18 -3.69 0.47 -9.44
CA GLY A 18 -2.62 0.24 -10.42
C GLY A 18 -3.08 0.16 -11.88
N ARG A 19 -2.11 0.09 -12.76
CA ARG A 19 -2.18 0.20 -14.23
C ARG A 19 -2.10 -1.18 -14.85
N TRP A 20 -3.25 -1.80 -15.05
CA TRP A 20 -3.36 -3.17 -15.55
C TRP A 20 -3.41 -3.24 -17.08
N GLY A 21 -2.89 -4.35 -17.65
CA GLY A 21 -2.99 -4.65 -19.09
C GLY A 21 -1.83 -4.14 -19.94
N PHE A 22 -0.83 -3.46 -19.37
CA PHE A 22 0.28 -2.86 -20.12
C PHE A 22 1.64 -3.49 -19.81
N GLN A 23 1.68 -4.58 -19.05
CA GLN A 23 2.93 -5.23 -18.62
C GLN A 23 3.71 -5.78 -19.82
N GLN A 24 3.06 -6.25 -20.87
CA GLN A 24 3.69 -6.70 -22.11
C GLN A 24 4.50 -5.60 -22.83
N PHE A 25 4.20 -4.35 -22.54
CA PHE A 25 4.92 -3.18 -23.07
C PHE A 25 5.98 -2.65 -22.08
N GLY A 26 6.30 -3.40 -21.03
CA GLY A 26 7.27 -3.01 -20.01
C GLY A 26 6.74 -1.99 -18.99
N VAL A 27 5.44 -1.68 -18.98
CA VAL A 27 4.83 -0.73 -18.04
C VAL A 27 4.46 -1.45 -16.74
N PRO A 28 5.05 -1.07 -15.58
CA PRO A 28 4.70 -1.65 -14.30
C PRO A 28 3.23 -1.42 -13.94
N ILE A 29 2.65 -2.35 -13.17
CA ILE A 29 1.30 -2.17 -12.62
C ILE A 29 1.27 -0.95 -11.71
N GLY A 30 2.25 -0.78 -10.83
CA GLY A 30 2.27 0.31 -9.87
C GLY A 30 1.09 0.23 -8.89
N GLY A 31 0.55 1.39 -8.54
CA GLY A 31 -0.55 1.50 -7.60
C GLY A 31 -0.09 1.59 -6.15
N ALA A 32 -1.06 1.62 -5.25
CA ALA A 32 -0.80 1.61 -3.82
C ALA A 32 0.06 0.39 -3.41
N MET A 33 1.02 0.61 -2.53
CA MET A 33 1.81 -0.50 -1.97
C MET A 33 0.94 -1.44 -1.14
N ASP A 34 0.06 -0.88 -0.30
CA ASP A 34 -0.98 -1.58 0.43
C ASP A 34 -2.34 -1.30 -0.24
N LYS A 35 -2.69 -2.15 -1.21
CA LYS A 35 -3.94 -2.01 -1.98
C LYS A 35 -5.18 -2.22 -1.12
N VAL A 36 -5.07 -3.00 -0.04
CA VAL A 36 -6.19 -3.26 0.88
C VAL A 36 -6.54 -2.00 1.66
N SER A 37 -5.56 -1.33 2.26
CA SER A 37 -5.79 -0.08 2.98
C SER A 37 -6.25 1.06 2.05
N ALA A 38 -5.71 1.14 0.82
CA ALA A 38 -6.13 2.12 -0.17
C ALA A 38 -7.60 1.91 -0.60
N ALA A 39 -7.99 0.68 -0.91
CA ALA A 39 -9.38 0.33 -1.24
C ALA A 39 -10.32 0.58 -0.05
N LEU A 40 -9.91 0.22 1.17
CA LEU A 40 -10.70 0.45 2.39
C LEU A 40 -10.91 1.94 2.64
N ALA A 41 -9.90 2.79 2.43
CA ALA A 41 -10.05 4.24 2.53
C ALA A 41 -11.13 4.78 1.57
N ASN A 42 -11.12 4.30 0.35
CA ASN A 42 -12.15 4.65 -0.63
C ASN A 42 -13.54 4.15 -0.22
N ILE A 43 -13.66 2.91 0.23
CA ILE A 43 -14.92 2.34 0.72
C ILE A 43 -15.51 3.20 1.86
N ILE A 44 -14.70 3.59 2.85
CA ILE A 44 -15.14 4.43 3.96
C ILE A 44 -15.66 5.80 3.48
N CYS A 45 -15.03 6.37 2.43
CA CYS A 45 -15.43 7.65 1.85
C CYS A 45 -16.58 7.57 0.83
N GLY A 46 -17.15 6.40 0.56
CA GLY A 46 -18.20 6.24 -0.44
C GLY A 46 -17.73 6.26 -1.89
N ASN A 47 -16.46 6.06 -2.12
CA ASN A 47 -15.86 6.07 -3.45
C ASN A 47 -15.85 4.67 -4.08
N ASP A 48 -15.59 4.62 -5.40
CA ASP A 48 -15.12 3.38 -6.04
C ASP A 48 -13.78 2.95 -5.42
N GLU A 49 -13.58 1.66 -5.21
CA GLU A 49 -12.36 1.11 -4.58
C GLU A 49 -11.07 1.52 -5.29
N ASN A 50 -11.16 1.78 -6.60
CA ASN A 50 -10.03 2.16 -7.46
C ASN A 50 -9.92 3.69 -7.67
N GLU A 51 -10.53 4.50 -6.81
CA GLU A 51 -10.27 5.94 -6.83
C GLU A 51 -8.87 6.27 -6.31
N ALA A 52 -8.32 7.40 -6.77
CA ALA A 52 -7.03 7.86 -6.31
C ALA A 52 -7.06 8.25 -4.82
N VAL A 53 -6.05 7.84 -4.09
CA VAL A 53 -5.78 8.21 -2.70
C VAL A 53 -4.40 8.83 -2.57
N ILE A 54 -4.14 9.58 -1.52
CA ILE A 54 -2.77 9.97 -1.17
C ILE A 54 -2.16 8.84 -0.34
N GLU A 55 -1.14 8.18 -0.90
CA GLU A 55 -0.26 7.29 -0.15
C GLU A 55 0.83 8.12 0.53
N MET A 56 0.87 8.07 1.85
CA MET A 56 1.89 8.72 2.69
C MET A 56 2.81 7.64 3.26
N THR A 57 4.12 7.74 3.00
CA THR A 57 5.13 6.83 3.56
C THR A 57 5.72 7.45 4.80
N LEU A 58 5.59 6.75 5.95
CA LEU A 58 5.99 7.20 7.26
C LEU A 58 5.28 8.52 7.65
N HIS A 59 6.00 9.56 8.07
CA HIS A 59 5.45 10.75 8.71
C HIS A 59 5.95 12.07 8.09
N GLY A 60 5.47 13.18 8.65
CA GLY A 60 5.91 14.52 8.29
C GLY A 60 5.04 15.18 7.23
N THR A 61 3.98 14.52 6.77
CA THR A 61 3.02 15.11 5.84
C THR A 61 2.15 16.13 6.56
N SER A 62 1.89 17.27 5.89
CA SER A 62 0.99 18.30 6.36
C SER A 62 0.09 18.75 5.21
N ILE A 63 -1.23 18.68 5.42
CA ILE A 63 -2.25 18.89 4.40
C ILE A 63 -3.30 19.86 4.91
N MET A 64 -3.53 20.95 4.18
CA MET A 64 -4.60 21.90 4.47
C MET A 64 -5.84 21.59 3.63
N PHE A 65 -6.98 21.55 4.26
CA PHE A 65 -8.28 21.48 3.59
C PHE A 65 -8.74 22.89 3.23
N ASN A 66 -8.77 23.24 1.96
CA ASN A 66 -9.18 24.60 1.54
C ASN A 66 -10.68 24.84 1.77
N GLU A 67 -11.48 23.78 1.68
CA GLU A 67 -12.91 23.78 2.04
C GLU A 67 -13.21 22.57 2.92
N ALA A 68 -14.33 22.62 3.62
CA ALA A 68 -14.78 21.51 4.47
C ALA A 68 -15.06 20.25 3.62
N ALA A 69 -14.61 19.10 4.11
CA ALA A 69 -14.74 17.85 3.36
C ALA A 69 -14.83 16.62 4.26
N PHE A 70 -15.47 15.57 3.74
CA PHE A 70 -15.37 14.24 4.31
C PHE A 70 -14.12 13.53 3.79
N CYS A 71 -13.40 12.90 4.70
CA CYS A 71 -12.22 12.10 4.37
C CYS A 71 -12.08 10.92 5.34
N THR A 72 -11.09 10.09 5.11
CA THR A 72 -10.61 9.06 6.04
C THR A 72 -9.12 8.88 5.91
N ILE A 73 -8.51 8.37 6.98
CA ILE A 73 -7.12 7.91 6.98
C ILE A 73 -7.13 6.43 7.37
N VAL A 74 -6.47 5.60 6.57
CA VAL A 74 -6.34 4.15 6.76
C VAL A 74 -4.88 3.74 6.69
N GLY A 75 -4.47 2.72 7.44
CA GLY A 75 -3.09 2.23 7.49
C GLY A 75 -2.36 2.65 8.76
N GLY A 76 -1.09 2.25 8.92
CA GLY A 76 -0.36 2.38 10.18
C GLY A 76 0.91 3.24 10.12
N GLY A 77 1.17 3.95 9.01
CA GLY A 77 2.45 4.64 8.77
C GLY A 77 2.67 5.88 9.61
N CYS A 78 1.62 6.51 10.10
CA CYS A 78 1.69 7.74 10.89
C CYS A 78 0.55 7.79 11.92
N ASN A 79 0.66 8.70 12.90
CA ASN A 79 -0.47 9.26 13.63
C ASN A 79 -0.83 10.61 13.01
N ALA A 80 -2.09 11.03 13.06
CA ALA A 80 -2.59 12.26 12.47
C ALA A 80 -3.25 13.16 13.49
N TYR A 81 -3.07 14.47 13.35
CA TYR A 81 -3.56 15.48 14.31
C TYR A 81 -4.10 16.71 13.58
N ILE A 82 -5.11 17.36 14.16
CA ILE A 82 -5.53 18.73 13.88
C ILE A 82 -5.56 19.47 15.21
N ASP A 83 -4.83 20.60 15.33
CA ASP A 83 -4.75 21.41 16.53
C ASP A 83 -4.46 20.59 17.81
N ASP A 84 -3.46 19.70 17.71
CA ASP A 84 -3.02 18.77 18.77
C ASP A 84 -4.06 17.72 19.21
N VAL A 85 -5.23 17.67 18.56
CA VAL A 85 -6.24 16.62 18.77
C VAL A 85 -5.96 15.47 17.79
N GLU A 86 -5.76 14.27 18.33
CA GLU A 86 -5.50 13.08 17.52
C GLU A 86 -6.75 12.66 16.72
N LEU A 87 -6.55 12.36 15.44
CA LEU A 87 -7.60 11.88 14.56
C LEU A 87 -7.65 10.34 14.57
N PRO A 88 -8.84 9.75 14.79
CA PRO A 88 -8.98 8.30 14.70
C PRO A 88 -8.88 7.83 13.25
N PHE A 89 -8.22 6.68 13.05
CA PHE A 89 -8.12 6.00 11.75
C PHE A 89 -9.31 5.08 11.52
N ASN A 90 -9.49 4.64 10.27
CA ASN A 90 -10.53 3.69 9.85
C ASN A 90 -11.96 4.18 10.14
N ARG A 91 -12.17 5.49 10.12
CA ARG A 91 -13.45 6.17 10.33
C ARG A 91 -13.67 7.24 9.28
N LEU A 92 -14.94 7.53 9.01
CA LEU A 92 -15.29 8.72 8.24
C LEU A 92 -15.11 9.96 9.12
N LEU A 93 -14.38 10.94 8.61
CA LEU A 93 -14.06 12.21 9.27
C LEU A 93 -14.67 13.36 8.47
N TRP A 94 -15.31 14.31 9.15
CA TRP A 94 -15.64 15.62 8.62
C TRP A 94 -14.57 16.61 9.05
N ILE A 95 -13.86 17.16 8.09
CA ILE A 95 -12.79 18.12 8.35
C ILE A 95 -13.30 19.53 8.00
N PRO A 96 -13.28 20.50 8.93
CA PRO A 96 -13.64 21.89 8.67
C PRO A 96 -12.70 22.54 7.63
N ALA A 97 -13.22 23.58 6.93
CA ALA A 97 -12.38 24.39 6.04
C ALA A 97 -11.19 25.00 6.79
N PHE A 98 -10.06 25.12 6.09
CA PHE A 98 -8.79 25.67 6.57
C PHE A 98 -8.11 24.85 7.70
N SER A 99 -8.64 23.70 8.07
CA SER A 99 -7.99 22.77 8.99
C SER A 99 -6.74 22.15 8.37
N ILE A 100 -5.73 21.92 9.21
CA ILE A 100 -4.45 21.35 8.77
C ILE A 100 -4.25 20.01 9.46
N ILE A 101 -4.29 18.91 8.68
CA ILE A 101 -3.86 17.60 9.16
C ILE A 101 -2.33 17.57 9.16
N LYS A 102 -1.74 17.27 10.33
CA LYS A 102 -0.30 17.04 10.50
C LYS A 102 -0.06 15.59 10.90
N THR A 103 0.96 14.96 10.33
CA THR A 103 1.30 13.58 10.65
C THR A 103 2.60 13.48 11.42
N THR A 104 2.62 12.60 12.42
CA THR A 104 3.78 12.28 13.27
C THR A 104 4.14 10.80 13.11
N ALA A 105 5.29 10.40 13.65
CA ALA A 105 5.75 9.03 13.57
C ALA A 105 4.80 8.06 14.30
N SER A 106 4.50 6.94 13.67
CA SER A 106 3.84 5.78 14.28
C SER A 106 4.80 4.60 14.30
N ILE A 107 4.60 3.71 15.25
CA ILE A 107 5.32 2.42 15.31
C ILE A 107 4.55 1.27 14.65
N GLN A 108 3.29 1.50 14.27
CA GLN A 108 2.37 0.44 13.86
C GLN A 108 2.53 0.00 12.41
N GLY A 109 3.07 0.84 11.54
CA GLY A 109 3.19 0.51 10.12
C GLY A 109 4.13 1.43 9.36
N CYS A 110 4.08 1.35 8.03
CA CYS A 110 4.94 2.12 7.13
C CYS A 110 4.15 3.11 6.26
N ARG A 111 2.89 2.82 5.96
CA ARG A 111 2.07 3.59 5.00
C ARG A 111 0.70 3.93 5.54
N SER A 112 0.25 5.14 5.21
CA SER A 112 -1.12 5.60 5.47
C SER A 112 -1.72 6.16 4.19
N TYR A 113 -3.03 6.01 4.04
CA TYR A 113 -3.80 6.39 2.87
C TYR A 113 -4.88 7.37 3.25
N LEU A 114 -4.84 8.55 2.65
CA LEU A 114 -5.91 9.55 2.78
C LEU A 114 -6.79 9.50 1.54
N ALA A 115 -8.07 9.19 1.73
CA ALA A 115 -9.12 9.34 0.75
C ALA A 115 -10.04 10.52 1.11
N VAL A 116 -10.60 11.16 0.09
CA VAL A 116 -11.65 12.19 0.27
C VAL A 116 -12.93 11.71 -0.42
N SER A 117 -14.09 12.04 0.15
CA SER A 117 -15.37 11.71 -0.48
C SER A 117 -15.50 12.41 -1.83
N GLY A 118 -15.92 11.67 -2.85
CA GLY A 118 -15.96 12.10 -4.24
C GLY A 118 -14.66 11.85 -5.02
N GLY A 119 -13.53 11.56 -4.33
CA GLY A 119 -12.23 11.25 -4.94
C GLY A 119 -11.48 12.46 -5.46
N PHE A 120 -10.19 12.29 -5.76
CA PHE A 120 -9.34 13.33 -6.35
C PHE A 120 -9.51 13.44 -7.85
N ASN A 121 -9.55 14.66 -8.38
CA ASN A 121 -9.59 14.93 -9.82
C ASN A 121 -8.19 14.79 -10.42
N VAL A 122 -7.83 13.57 -10.80
CA VAL A 122 -6.52 13.21 -11.35
C VAL A 122 -6.68 12.63 -12.74
N LYS A 123 -5.87 13.11 -13.69
CA LYS A 123 -5.85 12.55 -15.05
C LYS A 123 -5.31 11.12 -15.02
N LYS A 124 -6.10 10.17 -15.54
CA LYS A 124 -5.66 8.79 -15.72
C LYS A 124 -4.74 8.65 -16.93
N VAL A 125 -3.63 7.94 -16.75
CA VAL A 125 -2.69 7.58 -17.83
C VAL A 125 -2.66 6.05 -17.91
N LEU A 126 -2.96 5.51 -19.08
CA LEU A 126 -3.12 4.06 -19.29
C LEU A 126 -4.11 3.43 -18.28
N GLY A 127 -5.25 4.10 -18.06
CA GLY A 127 -6.34 3.64 -17.19
C GLY A 127 -6.12 3.84 -15.68
N SER A 128 -4.98 4.37 -15.23
CA SER A 128 -4.64 4.54 -13.80
C SER A 128 -4.22 5.97 -13.47
N ALA A 129 -4.60 6.43 -12.28
CA ALA A 129 -4.18 7.68 -11.67
C ALA A 129 -2.84 7.55 -10.90
N SER A 130 -2.31 6.33 -10.74
CA SER A 130 -1.11 6.09 -9.94
C SER A 130 0.12 6.78 -10.47
N THR A 131 0.87 7.38 -9.57
CA THR A 131 2.20 7.93 -9.83
C THR A 131 3.21 6.80 -10.03
N TYR A 132 3.91 6.82 -11.15
CA TYR A 132 5.12 6.03 -11.38
C TYR A 132 6.28 7.00 -11.66
N ALA A 133 6.91 7.46 -10.61
CA ALA A 133 7.91 8.54 -10.64
C ALA A 133 9.14 8.24 -11.53
N PRO A 134 9.66 6.98 -11.60
CA PRO A 134 10.82 6.69 -12.46
C PRO A 134 10.62 7.02 -13.94
N SER A 135 9.37 6.98 -14.44
CA SER A 135 9.05 7.30 -15.84
C SER A 135 8.20 8.57 -15.99
N GLY A 136 7.97 9.32 -14.91
CA GLY A 136 7.19 10.56 -14.97
C GLY A 136 5.72 10.36 -15.36
N ILE A 137 5.09 9.20 -14.95
CA ILE A 137 3.76 8.83 -15.39
C ILE A 137 2.75 8.94 -14.23
N GLY A 138 1.55 9.44 -14.54
CA GLY A 138 0.39 9.49 -13.65
C GLY A 138 0.51 10.51 -12.52
N GLY A 139 -0.37 10.41 -11.52
CA GLY A 139 -0.40 11.32 -10.38
C GLY A 139 -0.45 12.79 -10.76
N THR A 140 0.19 13.62 -9.95
CA THR A 140 0.42 15.03 -10.26
C THR A 140 1.74 15.16 -11.01
N ASN A 141 1.67 15.37 -12.33
CA ASN A 141 2.84 15.57 -13.20
C ASN A 141 3.88 14.43 -13.16
N GLY A 142 3.46 13.20 -12.92
CA GLY A 142 4.33 12.01 -12.90
C GLY A 142 5.35 11.98 -11.77
N ARG A 143 5.18 12.73 -10.69
CA ARG A 143 6.12 12.85 -9.58
C ARG A 143 5.43 12.69 -8.22
N ASN A 144 6.21 12.47 -7.19
CA ASN A 144 5.75 12.60 -5.82
C ASN A 144 5.23 14.03 -5.56
N LEU A 145 4.34 14.16 -4.59
CA LEU A 145 3.80 15.44 -4.15
C LEU A 145 4.90 16.32 -3.56
N ILE A 146 4.78 17.61 -3.79
CA ILE A 146 5.67 18.64 -3.23
C ILE A 146 4.84 19.71 -2.50
N THR A 147 5.51 20.53 -1.73
CA THR A 147 4.90 21.71 -1.10
C THR A 147 4.29 22.63 -2.14
N GLY A 148 3.05 23.08 -1.91
CA GLY A 148 2.28 23.94 -2.81
C GLY A 148 1.40 23.18 -3.81
N ASP A 149 1.51 21.84 -3.94
CA ASP A 149 0.58 21.09 -4.79
C ASP A 149 -0.84 21.24 -4.27
N MET A 150 -1.75 21.60 -5.17
CA MET A 150 -3.19 21.68 -4.91
C MET A 150 -3.89 20.52 -5.61
N LEU A 151 -4.65 19.74 -4.85
CA LEU A 151 -5.39 18.59 -5.36
C LEU A 151 -6.89 18.88 -5.28
N ALA A 152 -7.52 19.08 -6.44
CA ALA A 152 -8.95 19.28 -6.56
C ALA A 152 -9.71 17.95 -6.38
N PHE A 153 -10.96 18.03 -5.87
CA PHE A 153 -11.87 16.88 -5.79
C PHE A 153 -12.67 16.76 -7.08
N LYS A 154 -13.08 15.53 -7.46
CA LYS A 154 -13.84 15.28 -8.70
C LYS A 154 -15.27 15.80 -8.63
N ARG A 155 -15.94 15.62 -7.50
CA ARG A 155 -17.37 15.85 -7.30
C ARG A 155 -17.62 16.51 -5.94
N GLU A 156 -18.78 17.12 -5.82
CA GLU A 156 -19.39 17.37 -4.52
C GLU A 156 -19.63 16.03 -3.81
N GLN A 157 -19.55 16.03 -2.50
CA GLN A 157 -19.52 14.84 -1.66
C GLN A 157 -20.76 13.97 -1.87
N VAL A 158 -20.56 12.67 -2.14
CA VAL A 158 -21.62 11.71 -2.50
C VAL A 158 -22.06 10.86 -1.30
N LEU A 159 -22.04 11.39 -0.10
CA LEU A 159 -22.66 10.65 1.00
C LEU A 159 -24.17 10.70 0.85
N GLN A 160 -24.79 9.54 0.63
CA GLN A 160 -26.24 9.41 0.36
C GLN A 160 -27.12 9.75 1.58
N THR A 161 -26.52 9.84 2.76
CA THR A 161 -27.19 10.22 4.01
C THR A 161 -26.26 11.10 4.83
N GLU A 162 -26.80 12.11 5.51
CA GLU A 162 -26.00 12.87 6.49
C GLU A 162 -25.55 11.92 7.60
N PRO A 163 -24.22 11.70 7.74
CA PRO A 163 -23.74 10.82 8.78
C PRO A 163 -23.98 11.45 10.14
N ASN A 164 -24.50 10.66 11.07
CA ASN A 164 -24.53 11.07 12.49
C ASN A 164 -23.08 11.12 12.98
N LEU A 165 -22.59 12.32 13.30
CA LEU A 165 -21.21 12.58 13.69
C LEU A 165 -21.09 12.97 15.16
N HIS A 166 -20.10 12.44 15.82
CA HIS A 166 -19.62 12.97 17.08
C HIS A 166 -18.59 14.08 16.81
N MET A 167 -18.80 15.25 17.42
CA MET A 167 -17.92 16.42 17.22
C MET A 167 -16.79 16.44 18.24
N LEU A 168 -15.54 16.52 17.76
CA LEU A 168 -14.36 16.76 18.59
C LEU A 168 -14.23 18.24 18.95
N PRO A 169 -13.42 18.59 19.99
CA PRO A 169 -13.25 19.98 20.43
C PRO A 169 -12.75 20.95 19.36
N ASN A 170 -11.99 20.45 18.39
CA ASN A 170 -11.47 21.22 17.24
C ASN A 170 -12.44 21.33 16.06
N GLY A 171 -13.71 20.95 16.24
CA GLY A 171 -14.74 21.01 15.19
C GLY A 171 -14.69 19.89 14.16
N VAL A 172 -13.81 18.91 14.32
CA VAL A 172 -13.79 17.71 13.48
C VAL A 172 -14.95 16.79 13.87
N GLY A 173 -15.74 16.36 12.87
CA GLY A 173 -16.78 15.36 13.06
C GLY A 173 -16.22 13.95 12.80
N ILE A 174 -16.59 12.99 13.62
CA ILE A 174 -16.21 11.58 13.45
C ILE A 174 -17.44 10.68 13.41
N SER A 175 -17.47 9.67 12.54
CA SER A 175 -18.54 8.67 12.50
C SER A 175 -18.57 7.85 13.77
N HIS A 176 -19.77 7.43 14.21
CA HIS A 176 -19.93 6.51 15.35
C HIS A 176 -19.39 5.11 15.07
N TRP A 177 -19.38 4.71 13.79
CA TRP A 177 -18.86 3.42 13.34
C TRP A 177 -17.39 3.54 12.90
N HIS A 178 -16.69 2.43 12.95
CA HIS A 178 -15.33 2.27 12.42
C HIS A 178 -15.18 0.90 11.80
N THR A 179 -14.22 0.74 10.91
CA THR A 179 -13.82 -0.56 10.40
C THR A 179 -12.70 -1.15 11.26
N ALA A 180 -12.69 -2.48 11.40
CA ALA A 180 -11.54 -3.15 11.99
C ALA A 180 -10.31 -3.02 11.08
N ASP A 181 -9.12 -3.05 11.68
CA ASP A 181 -7.88 -3.19 10.92
C ASP A 181 -7.89 -4.53 10.19
N LEU A 182 -7.79 -4.48 8.87
CA LEU A 182 -7.68 -5.69 8.05
C LEU A 182 -6.26 -6.25 8.05
N ILE A 183 -5.29 -5.39 8.37
CA ILE A 183 -3.86 -5.69 8.38
C ILE A 183 -3.29 -5.16 9.69
N SER A 184 -2.79 -6.04 10.51
CA SER A 184 -2.13 -5.68 11.78
C SER A 184 -0.64 -5.96 11.68
N PRO A 185 0.19 -4.95 11.50
CA PRO A 185 1.64 -5.10 11.43
C PRO A 185 2.29 -4.95 12.81
N THR A 186 1.89 -5.77 13.79
CA THR A 186 2.25 -5.50 15.21
C THR A 186 3.24 -6.48 15.82
N ALA A 187 3.77 -7.43 15.07
CA ALA A 187 4.79 -8.33 15.60
C ALA A 187 6.20 -7.83 15.25
N ASP A 188 7.16 -8.03 16.16
CA ASP A 188 8.58 -7.80 15.90
C ASP A 188 9.08 -8.63 14.70
N ILE A 189 8.40 -9.73 14.40
CA ILE A 189 8.64 -10.59 13.24
C ILE A 189 7.33 -10.76 12.48
N ALA A 190 7.25 -10.21 11.28
CA ALA A 190 6.10 -10.40 10.41
C ALA A 190 6.16 -11.77 9.72
N THR A 191 5.17 -12.63 9.96
CA THR A 191 5.03 -13.90 9.24
C THR A 191 4.28 -13.70 7.94
N VAL A 192 4.93 -14.01 6.82
CA VAL A 192 4.45 -13.85 5.46
C VAL A 192 4.27 -15.22 4.83
N HIS A 193 3.05 -15.55 4.38
CA HIS A 193 2.79 -16.81 3.71
C HIS A 193 3.29 -16.76 2.28
N ALA A 194 3.93 -17.85 1.86
CA ALA A 194 4.54 -17.92 0.53
C ALA A 194 4.51 -19.34 -0.03
N ILE A 195 4.43 -19.44 -1.36
CA ILE A 195 4.53 -20.70 -2.10
C ILE A 195 5.90 -20.80 -2.73
N LYS A 196 6.34 -22.01 -3.08
CA LYS A 196 7.57 -22.24 -3.84
C LYS A 196 7.53 -21.48 -5.17
N GLY A 197 8.64 -20.88 -5.53
CA GLY A 197 8.80 -20.20 -6.81
C GLY A 197 9.08 -21.20 -7.95
N PRO A 198 8.95 -20.78 -9.21
CA PRO A 198 9.18 -21.66 -10.35
C PRO A 198 10.59 -22.25 -10.42
N GLU A 199 11.59 -21.55 -9.92
CA GLU A 199 12.99 -21.99 -9.90
C GLU A 199 13.43 -22.49 -8.52
N PHE A 200 12.51 -22.78 -7.58
CA PHE A 200 12.82 -23.26 -6.25
C PHE A 200 13.77 -24.48 -6.26
N ASP A 201 13.51 -25.44 -7.12
CA ASP A 201 14.27 -26.69 -7.22
C ASP A 201 15.66 -26.51 -7.85
N LEU A 202 15.96 -25.35 -8.43
CA LEU A 202 17.31 -25.03 -8.92
C LEU A 202 18.27 -24.61 -7.79
N PHE A 203 17.75 -24.26 -6.63
CA PHE A 203 18.57 -23.89 -5.48
C PHE A 203 19.07 -25.12 -4.74
N ASN A 204 20.26 -25.01 -4.14
CA ASN A 204 20.78 -26.10 -3.33
C ASN A 204 19.89 -26.35 -2.10
N ARG A 205 20.03 -27.54 -1.52
CA ARG A 205 19.18 -28.00 -0.42
C ARG A 205 19.20 -27.04 0.78
N LEU A 206 20.36 -26.48 1.13
CA LEU A 206 20.47 -25.54 2.24
C LEU A 206 19.70 -24.25 1.98
N SER A 207 19.69 -23.75 0.75
CA SER A 207 18.91 -22.59 0.34
C SER A 207 17.40 -22.87 0.38
N GLN A 208 16.99 -24.05 -0.11
CA GLN A 208 15.58 -24.47 -0.04
C GLN A 208 15.04 -24.57 1.39
N GLU A 209 15.86 -25.10 2.30
CA GLU A 209 15.51 -25.19 3.73
C GLU A 209 15.50 -23.80 4.40
N ASN A 210 16.48 -22.96 4.11
CA ASN A 210 16.66 -21.65 4.76
C ASN A 210 15.55 -20.65 4.42
N ILE A 211 14.95 -20.69 3.22
CA ILE A 211 13.95 -19.69 2.82
C ILE A 211 12.73 -19.71 3.75
N PHE A 212 12.32 -20.88 4.24
CA PHE A 212 11.15 -21.04 5.12
C PHE A 212 11.53 -21.16 6.62
N ASN A 213 12.81 -21.41 6.95
CA ASN A 213 13.25 -21.62 8.32
C ASN A 213 14.09 -20.47 8.91
N SER A 214 14.38 -19.41 8.12
CA SER A 214 15.19 -18.29 8.58
C SER A 214 14.38 -17.00 8.69
N GLU A 215 14.94 -16.05 9.45
CA GLU A 215 14.45 -14.68 9.53
C GLU A 215 15.29 -13.80 8.60
N PHE A 216 14.59 -12.82 8.01
CA PHE A 216 15.16 -11.82 7.11
C PHE A 216 14.83 -10.43 7.59
N THR A 217 15.77 -9.50 7.50
CA THR A 217 15.56 -8.11 7.88
C THR A 217 15.32 -7.24 6.64
N ILE A 218 14.27 -6.46 6.62
CA ILE A 218 14.01 -5.49 5.55
C ILE A 218 15.07 -4.39 5.61
N SER A 219 15.86 -4.25 4.55
CA SER A 219 16.93 -3.26 4.45
C SER A 219 16.39 -1.84 4.29
N SER A 220 17.14 -0.85 4.77
CA SER A 220 16.87 0.57 4.52
C SER A 220 16.96 0.98 3.03
N GLN A 221 17.60 0.17 2.19
CA GLN A 221 17.64 0.37 0.74
C GLN A 221 16.39 -0.13 0.02
N SER A 222 15.38 -0.60 0.77
CA SER A 222 14.09 -1.02 0.23
C SER A 222 13.28 0.17 -0.25
N ASN A 223 12.55 -0.02 -1.35
CA ASN A 223 11.70 1.01 -1.95
C ASN A 223 10.46 0.39 -2.59
N ARG A 224 9.70 1.19 -3.35
CA ARG A 224 8.49 0.73 -4.05
C ARG A 224 8.75 -0.32 -5.14
N MET A 225 9.96 -0.42 -5.69
CA MET A 225 10.32 -1.46 -6.67
C MET A 225 10.58 -2.82 -6.02
N GLY A 226 11.20 -2.84 -4.83
CA GLY A 226 11.51 -4.08 -4.16
C GLY A 226 12.07 -3.90 -2.75
N TYR A 227 11.81 -4.89 -1.92
CA TYR A 227 12.34 -4.99 -0.57
C TYR A 227 13.57 -5.89 -0.58
N ARG A 228 14.73 -5.28 -0.35
CA ARG A 228 15.99 -6.00 -0.17
C ARG A 228 16.01 -6.61 1.22
N LEU A 229 16.33 -7.90 1.30
CA LEU A 229 16.34 -8.63 2.55
C LEU A 229 17.77 -8.94 2.97
N GLY A 230 18.12 -8.55 4.19
CA GLY A 230 19.36 -8.99 4.85
C GLY A 230 19.12 -10.30 5.60
N GLY A 231 20.14 -11.17 5.64
CA GLY A 231 20.08 -12.46 6.32
C GLY A 231 20.85 -13.54 5.60
N LYS A 232 20.24 -14.72 5.47
CA LYS A 232 20.85 -15.85 4.75
C LYS A 232 20.95 -15.54 3.27
N LYS A 233 22.06 -15.95 2.66
CA LYS A 233 22.28 -15.93 1.22
C LYS A 233 21.88 -17.26 0.60
N PHE A 234 21.48 -17.20 -0.67
CA PHE A 234 20.97 -18.33 -1.42
C PHE A 234 21.87 -18.64 -2.60
N THR A 235 22.05 -19.93 -2.88
CA THR A 235 22.94 -20.42 -3.92
C THR A 235 22.20 -21.45 -4.77
N LEU A 236 22.35 -21.35 -6.09
CA LEU A 236 21.88 -22.36 -7.02
C LEU A 236 22.77 -23.62 -6.91
N GLU A 237 22.17 -24.79 -7.13
CA GLU A 237 22.92 -26.07 -7.17
C GLU A 237 23.93 -26.07 -8.31
N HIS A 238 23.51 -25.56 -9.47
CA HIS A 238 24.37 -25.38 -10.64
C HIS A 238 24.27 -23.95 -11.16
N LYS A 239 25.39 -23.40 -11.62
CA LYS A 239 25.40 -22.09 -12.26
C LYS A 239 24.53 -22.15 -13.54
N THR A 240 23.41 -21.45 -13.51
CA THR A 240 22.43 -21.44 -14.61
C THR A 240 22.22 -20.02 -15.08
N GLU A 241 22.31 -19.78 -16.37
CA GLU A 241 21.89 -18.51 -16.98
C GLU A 241 20.36 -18.48 -17.08
N MET A 242 19.78 -17.42 -16.56
CA MET A 242 18.32 -17.22 -16.56
C MET A 242 17.91 -16.29 -17.69
N VAL A 243 16.98 -16.74 -18.50
CA VAL A 243 16.31 -15.86 -19.46
C VAL A 243 15.32 -14.97 -18.71
N SER A 244 15.24 -13.70 -19.09
CA SER A 244 14.26 -12.78 -18.49
C SER A 244 12.84 -13.28 -18.73
N THR A 245 12.10 -13.47 -17.64
CA THR A 245 10.70 -13.94 -17.65
C THR A 245 9.80 -12.93 -16.98
N ALA A 246 8.48 -13.04 -17.17
CA ALA A 246 7.50 -12.18 -16.54
C ALA A 246 7.57 -12.29 -15.00
N VAL A 247 7.57 -11.14 -14.33
CA VAL A 247 7.56 -11.06 -12.87
C VAL A 247 6.49 -10.08 -12.40
N THR A 248 6.05 -10.25 -11.15
CA THR A 248 5.03 -9.41 -10.51
C THR A 248 5.38 -9.16 -9.05
N ALA A 249 4.68 -8.22 -8.41
CA ALA A 249 4.79 -8.01 -6.97
C ALA A 249 4.56 -9.32 -6.19
N GLY A 250 5.33 -9.50 -5.13
CA GLY A 250 5.35 -10.70 -4.29
C GLY A 250 6.35 -11.78 -4.70
N ILE A 251 6.89 -11.74 -5.90
CA ILE A 251 7.97 -12.66 -6.31
C ILE A 251 9.24 -12.29 -5.52
N VAL A 252 9.91 -13.31 -4.98
CA VAL A 252 11.21 -13.18 -4.33
C VAL A 252 12.28 -13.68 -5.30
N GLN A 253 13.03 -12.75 -5.84
CA GLN A 253 14.17 -13.01 -6.70
C GLN A 253 15.46 -13.07 -5.90
N VAL A 254 16.42 -13.87 -6.33
CA VAL A 254 17.75 -13.99 -5.72
C VAL A 254 18.79 -13.43 -6.68
N THR A 255 19.54 -12.42 -6.23
CA THR A 255 20.62 -11.81 -7.04
C THR A 255 21.79 -12.76 -7.25
N HIS A 256 22.74 -12.39 -8.09
CA HIS A 256 23.99 -13.17 -8.28
C HIS A 256 24.83 -13.28 -7.01
N GLU A 257 24.72 -12.29 -6.11
CA GLU A 257 25.39 -12.29 -4.79
C GLU A 257 24.64 -13.14 -3.75
N GLY A 258 23.50 -13.73 -4.11
CA GLY A 258 22.68 -14.57 -3.25
C GLY A 258 21.70 -13.79 -2.37
N ASP A 259 21.53 -12.49 -2.56
CA ASP A 259 20.64 -11.66 -1.74
C ASP A 259 19.22 -11.73 -2.24
N PRO A 260 18.23 -12.02 -1.38
CA PRO A 260 16.82 -12.07 -1.77
C PRO A 260 16.20 -10.68 -1.85
N ILE A 261 15.36 -10.46 -2.88
CA ILE A 261 14.61 -9.23 -3.12
C ILE A 261 13.15 -9.59 -3.36
N ILE A 262 12.24 -9.10 -2.52
CA ILE A 262 10.80 -9.20 -2.75
C ILE A 262 10.39 -8.08 -3.70
N LEU A 263 9.86 -8.41 -4.87
CA LEU A 263 9.33 -7.43 -5.81
C LEU A 263 8.07 -6.78 -5.23
N MET A 264 7.95 -5.46 -5.36
CA MET A 264 6.85 -4.67 -4.81
C MET A 264 6.06 -3.95 -5.91
N ALA A 265 5.20 -2.98 -5.57
CA ALA A 265 4.23 -2.39 -6.49
C ALA A 265 4.83 -1.83 -7.80
N ASP A 266 5.98 -1.16 -7.73
CA ASP A 266 6.64 -0.54 -8.88
C ASP A 266 7.73 -1.43 -9.51
N ALA A 267 7.73 -2.74 -9.24
CA ALA A 267 8.67 -3.67 -9.81
C ALA A 267 8.58 -3.71 -11.34
N GLN A 268 9.71 -4.02 -11.97
CA GLN A 268 9.78 -4.26 -13.41
C GLN A 268 8.84 -5.41 -13.82
N THR A 269 8.48 -5.44 -15.11
CA THR A 269 7.57 -6.46 -15.66
C THR A 269 8.28 -7.76 -16.04
N THR A 270 9.60 -7.70 -16.24
CA THR A 270 10.45 -8.87 -16.56
C THR A 270 11.71 -8.84 -15.71
N GLY A 271 12.24 -10.03 -15.41
CA GLY A 271 13.48 -10.18 -14.64
C GLY A 271 14.20 -11.48 -14.95
N GLY A 272 15.54 -11.42 -14.89
CA GLY A 272 16.43 -12.56 -15.20
C GLY A 272 17.05 -13.20 -13.95
N TYR A 273 16.54 -12.91 -12.75
CA TYR A 273 16.99 -13.58 -11.54
C TYR A 273 16.07 -14.76 -11.19
N PRO A 274 16.62 -15.88 -10.65
CA PRO A 274 15.81 -17.02 -10.22
C PRO A 274 14.86 -16.65 -9.10
N ARG A 275 13.64 -17.19 -9.18
CA ARG A 275 12.52 -16.90 -8.28
C ARG A 275 12.37 -18.03 -7.28
N ILE A 276 12.90 -17.82 -6.05
CA ILE A 276 12.93 -18.87 -5.02
C ILE A 276 11.54 -19.10 -4.39
N THR A 277 10.75 -18.05 -4.21
CA THR A 277 9.42 -18.14 -3.60
C THR A 277 8.54 -17.00 -4.09
N ARG A 278 7.23 -17.12 -3.88
CA ARG A 278 6.23 -16.09 -4.15
C ARG A 278 5.33 -15.88 -2.95
N VAL A 279 5.29 -14.67 -2.45
CA VAL A 279 4.41 -14.24 -1.36
C VAL A 279 2.95 -14.37 -1.77
N CYS A 280 2.10 -14.88 -0.87
CA CYS A 280 0.65 -14.86 -1.04
C CYS A 280 0.14 -13.44 -1.24
N SER A 281 -0.69 -13.20 -2.27
CA SER A 281 -1.17 -11.85 -2.59
C SER A 281 -1.93 -11.20 -1.44
N ALA A 282 -2.57 -12.00 -0.57
CA ALA A 282 -3.24 -11.50 0.63
C ALA A 282 -2.27 -10.89 1.67
N ASP A 283 -0.99 -11.27 1.63
CA ASP A 283 0.02 -10.81 2.59
C ASP A 283 0.90 -9.66 2.04
N ILE A 284 0.71 -9.23 0.78
CA ILE A 284 1.46 -8.10 0.20
C ILE A 284 1.24 -6.82 1.01
N SER A 285 0.03 -6.59 1.47
CA SER A 285 -0.30 -5.44 2.30
C SER A 285 0.42 -5.48 3.66
N LEU A 286 0.63 -6.66 4.24
CA LEU A 286 1.44 -6.82 5.46
C LEU A 286 2.89 -6.40 5.21
N LEU A 287 3.48 -6.83 4.09
CA LEU A 287 4.81 -6.37 3.68
C LEU A 287 4.83 -4.85 3.46
N ALA A 288 3.83 -4.31 2.78
CA ALA A 288 3.73 -2.87 2.53
C ALA A 288 3.68 -2.06 3.83
N GLN A 289 3.17 -2.62 4.92
CA GLN A 289 3.19 -1.98 6.24
C GLN A 289 4.47 -2.26 7.03
N SER A 290 5.30 -3.20 6.60
CA SER A 290 6.56 -3.51 7.27
C SER A 290 7.63 -2.45 6.94
N ARG A 291 8.24 -1.88 7.99
CA ARG A 291 9.27 -0.83 7.87
C ARG A 291 10.67 -1.43 7.68
N PRO A 292 11.63 -0.66 7.15
CA PRO A 292 13.03 -1.02 7.24
C PRO A 292 13.44 -1.35 8.70
N GLY A 293 14.23 -2.41 8.88
CA GLY A 293 14.63 -2.94 10.17
C GLY A 293 13.70 -4.00 10.75
N VAL A 294 12.43 -4.10 10.28
CA VAL A 294 11.50 -5.16 10.69
C VAL A 294 12.00 -6.50 10.15
N LYS A 295 11.90 -7.54 10.97
CA LYS A 295 12.16 -8.91 10.57
C LYS A 295 10.92 -9.54 9.94
N ILE A 296 11.14 -10.34 8.91
CA ILE A 296 10.12 -11.17 8.29
C ILE A 296 10.54 -12.63 8.30
N ARG A 297 9.55 -13.53 8.32
CA ARG A 297 9.74 -14.97 8.14
C ARG A 297 8.73 -15.44 7.10
N PHE A 298 9.20 -16.22 6.12
CA PHE A 298 8.29 -16.89 5.18
C PHE A 298 7.75 -18.17 5.80
N LYS A 299 6.45 -18.37 5.66
CA LYS A 299 5.77 -19.62 6.01
C LYS A 299 5.29 -20.28 4.73
N GLU A 300 5.78 -21.49 4.47
CA GLU A 300 5.35 -22.26 3.30
C GLU A 300 3.86 -22.60 3.41
N ILE A 301 3.14 -22.40 2.30
CA ILE A 301 1.74 -22.80 2.11
C ILE A 301 1.57 -23.41 0.71
N SER A 302 0.47 -24.14 0.51
CA SER A 302 0.12 -24.62 -0.82
C SER A 302 -0.50 -23.54 -1.71
N GLU A 303 -0.62 -23.78 -3.00
CA GLU A 303 -1.32 -22.89 -3.93
C GLU A 303 -2.81 -22.77 -3.58
N GLU A 304 -3.45 -23.87 -3.17
CA GLU A 304 -4.85 -23.91 -2.75
C GLU A 304 -5.07 -23.05 -1.48
N GLU A 305 -4.17 -23.15 -0.50
CA GLU A 305 -4.23 -22.34 0.71
C GLU A 305 -4.02 -20.85 0.35
N SER A 306 -3.08 -20.53 -0.53
CA SER A 306 -2.85 -19.18 -1.01
C SER A 306 -4.09 -18.61 -1.70
N ALA A 307 -4.75 -19.38 -2.57
CA ALA A 307 -5.99 -18.98 -3.22
C ALA A 307 -7.13 -18.76 -2.21
N SER A 308 -7.29 -19.67 -1.26
CA SER A 308 -8.29 -19.55 -0.18
C SER A 308 -8.13 -18.25 0.61
N ARG A 309 -6.90 -17.91 1.01
CA ARG A 309 -6.59 -16.65 1.74
C ARG A 309 -6.97 -15.41 0.93
N CYS A 310 -6.70 -15.40 -0.38
CA CYS A 310 -7.10 -14.30 -1.26
C CYS A 310 -8.64 -14.18 -1.37
N ILE A 311 -9.34 -15.29 -1.48
CA ILE A 311 -10.81 -15.32 -1.51
C ILE A 311 -11.38 -14.80 -0.19
N ASP A 312 -10.82 -15.21 0.95
CA ASP A 312 -11.29 -14.78 2.27
C ASP A 312 -11.05 -13.28 2.50
N LEU A 313 -9.91 -12.74 2.05
CA LEU A 313 -9.67 -11.30 2.06
C LEU A 313 -10.71 -10.55 1.23
N SER A 314 -10.98 -11.01 0.00
CA SER A 314 -12.00 -10.42 -0.88
C SER A 314 -13.40 -10.47 -0.26
N ARG A 315 -13.77 -11.58 0.39
CA ARG A 315 -15.04 -11.71 1.11
C ARG A 315 -15.13 -10.73 2.29
N ARG A 316 -14.05 -10.55 3.04
CA ARG A 316 -13.99 -9.57 4.15
C ARG A 316 -14.17 -8.15 3.63
N MET A 317 -13.49 -7.75 2.55
CA MET A 317 -13.66 -6.45 1.90
C MET A 317 -15.11 -6.22 1.46
N LYS A 318 -15.71 -7.22 0.79
CA LYS A 318 -17.12 -7.14 0.35
C LYS A 318 -18.09 -6.99 1.52
N LYS A 319 -17.88 -7.72 2.63
CA LYS A 319 -18.69 -7.58 3.85
C LYS A 319 -18.59 -6.17 4.44
N LEU A 320 -17.39 -5.58 4.51
CA LEU A 320 -17.20 -4.21 4.99
C LEU A 320 -17.93 -3.20 4.10
N LYS A 321 -17.79 -3.32 2.78
CA LYS A 321 -18.48 -2.47 1.81
C LYS A 321 -20.01 -2.50 2.01
N ASN A 322 -20.57 -3.69 2.14
CA ASN A 322 -22.01 -3.86 2.36
C ASN A 322 -22.46 -3.32 3.75
N GLY A 323 -21.62 -3.51 4.79
CA GLY A 323 -21.92 -3.02 6.14
C GLY A 323 -21.91 -1.50 6.28
N ILE A 324 -21.18 -0.80 5.41
CA ILE A 324 -21.15 0.67 5.36
C ILE A 324 -22.37 1.23 4.58
N GLY A 325 -23.21 0.36 4.03
CA GLY A 325 -24.46 0.76 3.35
C GLY A 325 -24.23 1.28 1.93
N MET A 326 -23.14 0.88 1.29
CA MET A 326 -22.88 1.26 -0.09
C MET A 326 -23.53 0.31 -1.09
N PRO A 327 -24.11 0.83 -2.21
CA PRO A 327 -24.60 -0.03 -3.26
C PRO A 327 -23.47 -0.91 -3.79
N SER A 328 -23.77 -2.20 -3.99
CA SER A 328 -22.88 -3.23 -4.53
C SER A 328 -22.52 -2.98 -5.98
#